data_76b8d457ee35e0a808744af2ab3a7382
#
_entry.id   76b8d457ee35e0a808744af2ab3a7382
#
_cell.length_a   1.000
_cell.length_b   1.000
_cell.length_c   1.000
_cell.angle_alpha   90.00
_cell.angle_beta   90.00
_cell.angle_gamma   90.00
#
_symmetry.space_group_name_H-M   'P 1'
#
loop_
_entity.id
_entity.type
_entity.pdbx_description
1 polymer ?
#
loop_
_entity_poly.entity_id
_entity_poly.type
_entity_poly.pdbx_seq_one_letter_code
_entity_poly.pdbx_strand_id
1 'polypeptide(L)'
;MTIAASWLDYAIIAFYFLGILWVGTLFGKYTKSTKDFFFGGQRFSWWLVAISSIATVVGSYSFIKYAAIGYRHGLSSTMTYLNDWFIIPFFLLGWLPIIYFNRIQSIPEYFTKRFDRRTGMATVAIILVFLTGYVGINFYTLGVAMQPLIGVNLYIIVVVVAIVGAIYMHAGGQTSVIMTDLLQGIVLLVAGLLLFALGIAYIGGFREFLSGLSLEERLPFTQFNRPTDFSHVGIFWQDAAASSVAFYFMNQGTIMRFLSARSQREGRRAIFAIVLIFMPLAVLAIANTGWLGRSMVNLGLIDVAALESQLVASGAIDPGEGLEKHIFVIVANLVAVPGVFGFVLAALTAALMSTIDTLINAVTAIFINDIYRPFLKPDRDEAHYLSAARITAIAATVIGVALVPFFAQFRSIYAAHGMFTATITPPVITLILMSIFWKRVTPKAAFWTLIGGSFLTLLGSVLAGSFDWPWLIYPFAHGIDPAGGYNYIRALYGIVVSLAILVSVSLVTRARPESEFAGLTIHSLEHARRQFKGGEPNDHAIGEVIEVDFQTQPGLDSVVVSAADMTRMKANDGDILYLADHRWWLGGLRSLHIKASVGDVSEGHVLISPEALEESHVDAGRRLKLEKLI
;
A
#
# COMPACT_ATOMS: atom_id res chain seq x y z
N MET A 1 -35.44 -2.93 9.96
CA MET A 1 -34.96 -1.99 8.92
C MET A 1 -34.57 -2.82 7.71
N THR A 2 -35.40 -2.86 6.68
CA THR A 2 -35.02 -3.48 5.39
C THR A 2 -34.11 -2.47 4.69
N ILE A 3 -32.82 -2.76 4.63
CA ILE A 3 -31.85 -2.00 3.86
C ILE A 3 -32.16 -2.31 2.39
N ALA A 4 -32.97 -1.52 1.76
CA ALA A 4 -33.21 -1.66 0.33
C ALA A 4 -32.53 -0.51 -0.38
N ALA A 5 -31.41 -0.81 -1.01
CA ALA A 5 -30.77 0.12 -1.95
C ALA A 5 -31.85 0.50 -3.01
N SER A 6 -31.96 1.78 -3.28
CA SER A 6 -32.86 2.30 -4.31
C SER A 6 -32.31 2.01 -5.71
N TRP A 7 -33.14 2.11 -6.74
CA TRP A 7 -32.66 1.99 -8.13
C TRP A 7 -31.56 3.00 -8.45
N LEU A 8 -31.56 4.17 -7.83
CA LEU A 8 -30.56 5.23 -7.99
C LEU A 8 -29.22 4.79 -7.43
N ASP A 9 -29.21 4.07 -6.30
CA ASP A 9 -27.98 3.54 -5.69
C ASP A 9 -27.33 2.51 -6.59
N TYR A 10 -28.11 1.59 -7.18
CA TYR A 10 -27.62 0.63 -8.16
C TYR A 10 -27.09 1.31 -9.43
N ALA A 11 -27.76 2.36 -9.90
CA ALA A 11 -27.32 3.12 -11.06
C ALA A 11 -25.96 3.80 -10.80
N ILE A 12 -25.74 4.36 -9.61
CA ILE A 12 -24.46 4.98 -9.21
C ILE A 12 -23.34 3.94 -9.13
N ILE A 13 -23.61 2.76 -8.55
CA ILE A 13 -22.63 1.66 -8.52
C ILE A 13 -22.28 1.21 -9.94
N ALA A 14 -23.26 1.04 -10.81
CA ALA A 14 -23.03 0.66 -12.20
C ALA A 14 -22.21 1.73 -12.95
N PHE A 15 -22.54 3.01 -12.76
CA PHE A 15 -21.78 4.12 -13.34
C PHE A 15 -20.34 4.14 -12.83
N TYR A 16 -20.11 3.88 -11.54
CA TYR A 16 -18.78 3.74 -10.97
C TYR A 16 -17.99 2.63 -11.65
N PHE A 17 -18.54 1.42 -11.79
CA PHE A 17 -17.86 0.30 -12.45
C PHE A 17 -17.52 0.61 -13.92
N LEU A 18 -18.46 1.21 -14.67
CA LEU A 18 -18.20 1.62 -16.04
C LEU A 18 -17.11 2.69 -16.13
N GLY A 19 -17.12 3.66 -15.20
CA GLY A 19 -16.10 4.70 -15.10
C GLY A 19 -14.69 4.13 -14.82
N ILE A 20 -14.58 3.21 -13.88
CA ILE A 20 -13.31 2.55 -13.54
C ILE A 20 -12.79 1.71 -14.72
N LEU A 21 -13.66 0.92 -15.36
CA LEU A 21 -13.30 0.16 -16.56
C LEU A 21 -12.80 1.07 -17.68
N TRP A 22 -13.51 2.17 -17.92
CA TRP A 22 -13.12 3.13 -18.95
C TRP A 22 -11.78 3.80 -18.62
N VAL A 23 -11.60 4.32 -17.42
CA VAL A 23 -10.34 4.94 -16.97
C VAL A 23 -9.21 3.92 -17.03
N GLY A 24 -9.38 2.75 -16.43
CA GLY A 24 -8.34 1.74 -16.36
C GLY A 24 -7.88 1.24 -17.73
N THR A 25 -8.81 1.02 -18.66
CA THR A 25 -8.47 0.57 -20.02
C THR A 25 -7.89 1.70 -20.89
N LEU A 26 -8.35 2.95 -20.70
CA LEU A 26 -7.84 4.12 -21.43
C LEU A 26 -6.33 4.31 -21.22
N PHE A 27 -5.85 4.08 -20.00
CA PHE A 27 -4.43 4.24 -19.65
C PHE A 27 -3.57 3.03 -20.01
N GLY A 28 -4.16 1.91 -20.45
CA GLY A 28 -3.44 0.75 -20.96
C GLY A 28 -2.52 1.03 -22.15
N LYS A 29 -2.84 2.06 -22.95
CA LYS A 29 -2.01 2.50 -24.08
C LYS A 29 -0.60 2.98 -23.69
N TYR A 30 -0.38 3.34 -22.42
CA TYR A 30 0.91 3.78 -21.89
C TYR A 30 1.78 2.62 -21.40
N THR A 31 1.35 1.37 -21.56
CA THR A 31 2.06 0.18 -21.08
C THR A 31 2.60 -0.61 -22.27
N LYS A 32 3.87 -0.40 -22.59
CA LYS A 32 4.58 -1.05 -23.69
C LYS A 32 5.66 -2.04 -23.22
N SER A 33 6.10 -1.94 -21.97
CA SER A 33 7.17 -2.76 -21.38
C SER A 33 6.79 -3.29 -20.01
N THR A 34 7.58 -4.25 -19.48
CA THR A 34 7.44 -4.70 -18.09
C THR A 34 7.74 -3.59 -17.09
N LYS A 35 8.62 -2.63 -17.44
CA LYS A 35 8.89 -1.43 -16.65
C LYS A 35 7.63 -0.55 -16.51
N ASP A 36 6.88 -0.36 -17.59
CA ASP A 36 5.60 0.36 -17.55
C ASP A 36 4.55 -0.43 -16.77
N PHE A 37 4.50 -1.76 -16.99
CA PHE A 37 3.50 -2.63 -16.35
C PHE A 37 3.68 -2.70 -14.84
N PHE A 38 4.91 -2.79 -14.31
CA PHE A 38 5.16 -2.92 -12.88
C PHE A 38 5.43 -1.59 -12.16
N PHE A 39 6.06 -0.62 -12.84
CA PHE A 39 6.53 0.61 -12.22
C PHE A 39 5.99 1.88 -12.89
N GLY A 40 5.02 1.74 -13.78
CA GLY A 40 4.43 2.89 -14.49
C GLY A 40 5.45 3.75 -15.22
N GLY A 41 6.59 3.16 -15.66
CA GLY A 41 7.69 3.86 -16.33
C GLY A 41 8.56 4.73 -15.41
N GLN A 42 8.35 4.74 -14.10
CA GLN A 42 9.07 5.58 -13.13
C GLN A 42 8.93 7.08 -13.42
N ARG A 43 7.71 7.54 -13.70
CA ARG A 43 7.48 8.88 -14.25
C ARG A 43 6.55 9.76 -13.43
N PHE A 44 5.89 9.22 -12.38
CA PHE A 44 4.80 9.90 -11.69
C PHE A 44 5.25 10.95 -10.68
N SER A 45 4.45 12.00 -10.56
CA SER A 45 4.59 13.06 -9.56
C SER A 45 4.12 12.59 -8.18
N TRP A 46 4.62 13.25 -7.14
CA TRP A 46 4.36 12.92 -5.73
C TRP A 46 2.87 12.83 -5.37
N TRP A 47 2.03 13.70 -5.92
CA TRP A 47 0.61 13.75 -5.57
C TRP A 47 -0.16 12.53 -6.10
N LEU A 48 0.17 12.03 -7.30
CA LEU A 48 -0.39 10.78 -7.81
C LEU A 48 0.04 9.58 -6.97
N VAL A 49 1.33 9.51 -6.66
CA VAL A 49 1.87 8.44 -5.78
C VAL A 49 1.21 8.49 -4.41
N ALA A 50 1.00 9.69 -3.84
CA ALA A 50 0.38 9.85 -2.53
C ALA A 50 -1.10 9.42 -2.53
N ILE A 51 -1.90 9.88 -3.48
CA ILE A 51 -3.33 9.52 -3.56
C ILE A 51 -3.49 8.03 -3.88
N SER A 52 -2.70 7.47 -4.79
CA SER A 52 -2.72 6.04 -5.08
C SER A 52 -2.31 5.21 -3.85
N SER A 53 -1.31 5.65 -3.10
CA SER A 53 -0.90 4.96 -1.88
C SER A 53 -2.00 4.98 -0.82
N ILE A 54 -2.66 6.11 -0.57
CA ILE A 54 -3.74 6.17 0.42
C ILE A 54 -4.97 5.35 0.00
N ALA A 55 -5.32 5.36 -1.28
CA ALA A 55 -6.39 4.51 -1.80
C ALA A 55 -6.13 3.02 -1.55
N THR A 56 -4.85 2.62 -1.55
CA THR A 56 -4.41 1.23 -1.29
C THR A 56 -4.36 0.90 0.21
N VAL A 57 -3.93 1.84 1.06
CA VAL A 57 -3.90 1.65 2.53
C VAL A 57 -5.30 1.47 3.07
N VAL A 58 -6.26 2.20 2.53
CA VAL A 58 -7.67 2.19 2.96
C VAL A 58 -8.44 1.16 2.14
N GLY A 59 -8.42 -0.10 2.57
CA GLY A 59 -9.30 -1.15 1.99
C GLY A 59 -10.72 -1.14 2.57
N SER A 60 -11.62 -1.92 2.01
CA SER A 60 -13.00 -2.09 2.55
C SER A 60 -13.01 -2.62 3.98
N TYR A 61 -12.06 -3.48 4.30
CA TYR A 61 -11.80 -3.95 5.64
C TYR A 61 -11.58 -2.80 6.63
N SER A 62 -10.93 -1.71 6.17
CA SER A 62 -10.68 -0.54 6.99
C SER A 62 -11.98 0.15 7.42
N PHE A 63 -12.95 0.33 6.54
CA PHE A 63 -14.22 0.95 6.88
C PHE A 63 -14.96 0.20 7.99
N ILE A 64 -15.01 -1.12 7.92
CA ILE A 64 -15.74 -1.93 8.90
C ILE A 64 -14.94 -2.04 10.20
N LYS A 65 -13.66 -2.36 10.12
CA LYS A 65 -12.77 -2.50 11.29
C LYS A 65 -12.71 -1.21 12.10
N TYR A 66 -12.46 -0.09 11.44
CA TYR A 66 -12.23 1.17 12.15
C TYR A 66 -13.53 1.82 12.61
N ALA A 67 -14.65 1.57 11.94
CA ALA A 67 -15.97 1.91 12.47
C ALA A 67 -16.27 1.11 13.74
N ALA A 68 -16.02 -0.19 13.77
CA ALA A 68 -16.21 -1.02 14.96
C ALA A 68 -15.33 -0.57 16.14
N ILE A 69 -14.04 -0.31 15.90
CA ILE A 69 -13.12 0.20 16.91
C ILE A 69 -13.52 1.60 17.36
N GLY A 70 -13.93 2.48 16.44
CA GLY A 70 -14.44 3.82 16.74
C GLY A 70 -15.69 3.81 17.59
N TYR A 71 -16.61 2.86 17.34
CA TYR A 71 -17.80 2.66 18.16
C TYR A 71 -17.46 2.21 19.58
N ARG A 72 -16.47 1.31 19.74
CA ARG A 72 -16.08 0.76 21.03
C ARG A 72 -15.25 1.73 21.87
N HIS A 73 -14.34 2.48 21.27
CA HIS A 73 -13.30 3.27 21.94
C HIS A 73 -13.33 4.78 21.65
N GLY A 74 -14.29 5.24 20.85
CA GLY A 74 -14.41 6.66 20.49
C GLY A 74 -13.21 7.18 19.67
N LEU A 75 -12.82 8.44 19.91
CA LEU A 75 -11.76 9.11 19.17
C LEU A 75 -10.36 8.50 19.37
N SER A 76 -10.14 7.75 20.47
CA SER A 76 -8.86 7.05 20.69
C SER A 76 -8.57 5.97 19.65
N SER A 77 -9.58 5.52 18.89
CA SER A 77 -9.41 4.63 17.74
C SER A 77 -8.47 5.21 16.67
N THR A 78 -8.28 6.53 16.62
CA THR A 78 -7.34 7.20 15.69
C THR A 78 -5.91 6.74 15.87
N MET A 79 -5.50 6.31 17.05
CA MET A 79 -4.13 5.86 17.30
C MET A 79 -3.74 4.61 16.50
N THR A 80 -4.70 3.82 16.00
CA THR A 80 -4.42 2.65 15.18
C THR A 80 -3.87 2.99 13.80
N TYR A 81 -4.17 4.18 13.28
CA TYR A 81 -3.72 4.66 11.99
C TYR A 81 -2.65 5.75 12.08
N LEU A 82 -2.71 6.60 13.09
CA LEU A 82 -1.80 7.75 13.21
C LEU A 82 -0.42 7.36 13.76
N ASN A 83 -0.16 6.09 13.99
CA ASN A 83 1.13 5.58 14.43
C ASN A 83 2.21 5.53 13.33
N ASP A 84 1.87 5.75 12.07
CA ASP A 84 2.81 5.61 10.93
C ASP A 84 3.95 6.64 10.96
N TRP A 85 3.80 7.74 11.68
CA TRP A 85 4.80 8.80 11.74
C TRP A 85 6.19 8.33 12.21
N PHE A 86 6.27 7.32 13.06
CA PHE A 86 7.56 6.86 13.60
C PHE A 86 8.42 6.12 12.58
N ILE A 87 7.82 5.51 11.55
CA ILE A 87 8.57 4.76 10.52
C ILE A 87 9.15 5.65 9.43
N ILE A 88 8.66 6.89 9.29
CA ILE A 88 9.06 7.82 8.24
C ILE A 88 10.59 7.99 8.16
N PRO A 89 11.32 8.25 9.25
CA PRO A 89 12.77 8.42 9.18
C PRO A 89 13.47 7.18 8.61
N PHE A 90 13.07 5.99 9.04
CA PHE A 90 13.67 4.73 8.58
C PHE A 90 13.38 4.48 7.09
N PHE A 91 12.17 4.82 6.65
CA PHE A 91 11.79 4.70 5.24
C PHE A 91 12.51 5.73 4.37
N LEU A 92 12.53 7.00 4.76
CA LEU A 92 13.12 8.09 3.97
C LEU A 92 14.63 8.06 3.90
N LEU A 93 15.29 7.70 5.01
CA LEU A 93 16.76 7.69 5.10
C LEU A 93 17.35 6.34 4.69
N GLY A 94 16.62 5.26 4.87
CA GLY A 94 17.08 3.91 4.63
C GLY A 94 16.46 3.28 3.37
N TRP A 95 15.20 2.85 3.47
CA TRP A 95 14.61 1.95 2.48
C TRP A 95 14.38 2.59 1.11
N LEU A 96 13.68 3.72 1.06
CA LEU A 96 13.36 4.39 -0.20
C LEU A 96 14.59 4.72 -1.06
N PRO A 97 15.65 5.37 -0.53
CA PRO A 97 16.83 5.64 -1.34
C PRO A 97 17.57 4.37 -1.79
N ILE A 98 17.63 3.33 -0.97
CA ILE A 98 18.29 2.07 -1.34
C ILE A 98 17.57 1.42 -2.52
N ILE A 99 16.25 1.24 -2.43
CA ILE A 99 15.49 0.59 -3.51
C ILE A 99 15.48 1.44 -4.78
N TYR A 100 15.38 2.77 -4.64
CA TYR A 100 15.29 3.68 -5.78
C TYR A 100 16.60 3.77 -6.56
N PHE A 101 17.71 4.05 -5.88
CA PHE A 101 19.01 4.23 -6.55
C PHE A 101 19.61 2.93 -7.08
N ASN A 102 19.39 1.81 -6.42
CA ASN A 102 19.81 0.51 -6.94
C ASN A 102 18.83 -0.10 -7.96
N ARG A 103 17.73 0.61 -8.29
CA ARG A 103 16.67 0.12 -9.19
C ARG A 103 16.19 -1.28 -8.81
N ILE A 104 16.01 -1.50 -7.50
CA ILE A 104 15.50 -2.77 -6.97
C ILE A 104 14.04 -2.93 -7.37
N GLN A 105 13.74 -4.00 -8.08
CA GLN A 105 12.38 -4.24 -8.61
C GLN A 105 11.51 -5.02 -7.64
N SER A 106 12.12 -5.81 -6.75
CA SER A 106 11.40 -6.61 -5.76
C SER A 106 12.15 -6.71 -4.43
N ILE A 107 11.42 -7.00 -3.36
CA ILE A 107 12.03 -7.26 -2.04
C ILE A 107 12.94 -8.50 -2.07
N PRO A 108 12.54 -9.63 -2.70
CA PRO A 108 13.43 -10.76 -2.88
C PRO A 108 14.72 -10.43 -3.63
N GLU A 109 14.66 -9.57 -4.64
CA GLU A 109 15.85 -9.10 -5.36
C GLU A 109 16.81 -8.36 -4.42
N TYR A 110 16.29 -7.48 -3.54
CA TYR A 110 17.11 -6.82 -2.53
C TYR A 110 17.88 -7.83 -1.67
N PHE A 111 17.19 -8.86 -1.17
CA PHE A 111 17.84 -9.87 -0.34
C PHE A 111 18.82 -10.75 -1.13
N THR A 112 18.51 -11.04 -2.39
CA THR A 112 19.43 -11.75 -3.28
C THR A 112 20.74 -10.98 -3.47
N LYS A 113 20.65 -9.66 -3.75
CA LYS A 113 21.80 -8.77 -3.91
C LYS A 113 22.56 -8.54 -2.59
N ARG A 114 21.81 -8.34 -1.51
CA ARG A 114 22.39 -8.04 -0.19
C ARG A 114 23.05 -9.26 0.47
N PHE A 115 22.50 -10.44 0.26
CA PHE A 115 22.94 -11.67 0.90
C PHE A 115 23.29 -12.76 -0.12
N ASP A 116 22.33 -13.57 -0.49
CA ASP A 116 22.50 -14.64 -1.46
C ASP A 116 21.14 -15.07 -2.08
N ARG A 117 21.24 -15.92 -3.12
CA ARG A 117 20.07 -16.45 -3.83
C ARG A 117 19.15 -17.30 -2.93
N ARG A 118 19.70 -17.99 -1.92
CA ARG A 118 18.90 -18.83 -1.01
C ARG A 118 17.99 -17.96 -0.14
N THR A 119 18.53 -16.88 0.39
CA THR A 119 17.79 -15.88 1.17
C THR A 119 16.72 -15.20 0.31
N GLY A 120 17.06 -14.82 -0.92
CA GLY A 120 16.09 -14.27 -1.87
C GLY A 120 14.93 -15.21 -2.15
N MET A 121 15.20 -16.48 -2.43
CA MET A 121 14.16 -17.48 -2.71
C MET A 121 13.30 -17.80 -1.49
N ALA A 122 13.88 -17.84 -0.28
CA ALA A 122 13.10 -17.94 0.96
C ALA A 122 12.13 -16.75 1.12
N THR A 123 12.60 -15.55 0.78
CA THR A 123 11.77 -14.35 0.78
C THR A 123 10.66 -14.41 -0.27
N VAL A 124 10.95 -14.90 -1.50
CA VAL A 124 9.93 -15.12 -2.54
C VAL A 124 8.79 -15.99 -1.98
N ALA A 125 9.12 -17.13 -1.39
CA ALA A 125 8.12 -18.05 -0.86
C ALA A 125 7.24 -17.40 0.22
N ILE A 126 7.86 -16.73 1.20
CA ILE A 126 7.15 -16.08 2.31
C ILE A 126 6.25 -14.94 1.80
N ILE A 127 6.77 -14.06 0.93
CA ILE A 127 6.02 -12.90 0.45
C ILE A 127 4.91 -13.33 -0.51
N LEU A 128 5.12 -14.31 -1.38
CA LEU A 128 4.04 -14.80 -2.26
C LEU A 128 2.90 -15.42 -1.46
N VAL A 129 3.20 -16.22 -0.43
CA VAL A 129 2.17 -16.76 0.48
C VAL A 129 1.42 -15.62 1.16
N PHE A 130 2.15 -14.63 1.69
CA PHE A 130 1.56 -13.46 2.35
C PHE A 130 0.66 -12.67 1.40
N LEU A 131 1.16 -12.26 0.23
CA LEU A 131 0.40 -11.43 -0.70
C LEU A 131 -0.81 -12.18 -1.28
N THR A 132 -0.65 -13.46 -1.65
CA THR A 132 -1.74 -14.26 -2.21
C THR A 132 -2.84 -14.52 -1.17
N GLY A 133 -2.47 -14.83 0.07
CA GLY A 133 -3.43 -14.93 1.18
C GLY A 133 -4.13 -13.59 1.43
N TYR A 134 -3.41 -12.48 1.30
CA TYR A 134 -3.97 -11.14 1.48
C TYR A 134 -4.96 -10.76 0.37
N VAL A 135 -4.74 -11.20 -0.87
CA VAL A 135 -5.73 -11.09 -1.97
C VAL A 135 -7.03 -11.80 -1.60
N GLY A 136 -6.94 -13.06 -1.14
CA GLY A 136 -8.11 -13.87 -0.77
C GLY A 136 -8.93 -13.27 0.38
N ILE A 137 -8.25 -12.80 1.44
CA ILE A 137 -8.94 -12.18 2.59
C ILE A 137 -9.61 -10.86 2.19
N ASN A 138 -9.02 -10.09 1.28
CA ASN A 138 -9.64 -8.85 0.80
C ASN A 138 -10.88 -9.13 -0.06
N PHE A 139 -10.86 -10.12 -0.95
CA PHE A 139 -12.06 -10.55 -1.68
C PHE A 139 -13.16 -11.02 -0.74
N TYR A 140 -12.83 -11.83 0.27
CA TYR A 140 -13.78 -12.27 1.28
C TYR A 140 -14.41 -11.08 2.03
N THR A 141 -13.58 -10.16 2.48
CA THR A 141 -14.03 -8.97 3.22
C THR A 141 -14.96 -8.08 2.40
N LEU A 142 -14.70 -7.94 1.09
CA LEU A 142 -15.63 -7.24 0.20
C LEU A 142 -17.00 -7.91 0.19
N GLY A 143 -16.99 -9.21 -0.04
CA GLY A 143 -18.24 -9.96 -0.12
C GLY A 143 -19.07 -9.82 1.15
N VAL A 144 -18.42 -9.99 2.32
CA VAL A 144 -19.07 -9.82 3.64
C VAL A 144 -19.61 -8.40 3.84
N ALA A 145 -18.84 -7.39 3.41
CA ALA A 145 -19.23 -6.00 3.56
C ALA A 145 -20.43 -5.62 2.67
N MET A 146 -20.44 -6.10 1.43
CA MET A 146 -21.41 -5.70 0.43
C MET A 146 -22.69 -6.55 0.44
N GLN A 147 -22.60 -7.82 0.82
CA GLN A 147 -23.75 -8.73 0.83
C GLN A 147 -24.97 -8.17 1.61
N PRO A 148 -24.85 -7.68 2.86
CA PRO A 148 -25.98 -7.15 3.59
C PRO A 148 -26.49 -5.81 3.02
N LEU A 149 -25.67 -5.08 2.27
CA LEU A 149 -25.99 -3.76 1.73
C LEU A 149 -26.77 -3.84 0.42
N ILE A 150 -26.46 -4.81 -0.43
CA ILE A 150 -27.06 -4.94 -1.77
C ILE A 150 -27.92 -6.20 -1.93
N GLY A 151 -27.96 -7.06 -0.92
CA GLY A 151 -28.78 -8.29 -0.95
C GLY A 151 -28.35 -9.34 -1.97
N VAL A 152 -27.12 -9.24 -2.50
CA VAL A 152 -26.56 -10.18 -3.49
C VAL A 152 -25.60 -11.15 -2.80
N ASN A 153 -25.59 -12.39 -3.25
CA ASN A 153 -24.68 -13.41 -2.69
C ASN A 153 -23.22 -12.99 -2.77
N LEU A 154 -22.47 -13.19 -1.68
CA LEU A 154 -21.06 -12.86 -1.52
C LEU A 154 -20.20 -13.32 -2.70
N TYR A 155 -20.36 -14.56 -3.16
CA TYR A 155 -19.53 -15.11 -4.23
C TYR A 155 -19.80 -14.44 -5.58
N ILE A 156 -21.04 -14.01 -5.85
CA ILE A 156 -21.37 -13.25 -7.07
C ILE A 156 -20.68 -11.90 -7.04
N ILE A 157 -20.74 -11.19 -5.90
CA ILE A 157 -20.07 -9.89 -5.72
C ILE A 157 -18.58 -10.02 -5.99
N VAL A 158 -17.94 -11.01 -5.35
CA VAL A 158 -16.51 -11.27 -5.51
C VAL A 158 -16.13 -11.54 -6.96
N VAL A 159 -16.89 -12.39 -7.65
CA VAL A 159 -16.61 -12.73 -9.06
C VAL A 159 -16.76 -11.51 -9.97
N VAL A 160 -17.83 -10.70 -9.79
CA VAL A 160 -18.03 -9.48 -10.60
C VAL A 160 -16.87 -8.51 -10.43
N VAL A 161 -16.49 -8.23 -9.18
CA VAL A 161 -15.37 -7.31 -8.89
C VAL A 161 -14.03 -7.86 -9.42
N ALA A 162 -13.80 -9.18 -9.28
CA ALA A 162 -12.59 -9.83 -9.79
C ALA A 162 -12.50 -9.72 -11.33
N ILE A 163 -13.61 -9.88 -12.05
CA ILE A 163 -13.65 -9.73 -13.51
C ILE A 163 -13.34 -8.29 -13.91
N VAL A 164 -13.97 -7.30 -13.27
CA VAL A 164 -13.73 -5.88 -13.57
C VAL A 164 -12.27 -5.52 -13.32
N GLY A 165 -11.70 -5.91 -12.16
CA GLY A 165 -10.30 -5.69 -11.84
C GLY A 165 -9.35 -6.35 -12.84
N ALA A 166 -9.59 -7.63 -13.19
CA ALA A 166 -8.77 -8.36 -14.14
C ALA A 166 -8.72 -7.71 -15.54
N ILE A 167 -9.84 -7.15 -16.02
CA ILE A 167 -9.92 -6.52 -17.33
C ILE A 167 -8.96 -5.32 -17.43
N TYR A 168 -9.07 -4.35 -16.53
CA TYR A 168 -8.23 -3.14 -16.65
C TYR A 168 -6.79 -3.37 -16.19
N MET A 169 -6.55 -4.27 -15.24
CA MET A 169 -5.19 -4.66 -14.88
C MET A 169 -4.45 -5.34 -16.03
N HIS A 170 -5.13 -6.23 -16.75
CA HIS A 170 -4.59 -6.84 -17.96
C HIS A 170 -4.19 -5.78 -19.02
N ALA A 171 -4.99 -4.71 -19.15
CA ALA A 171 -4.72 -3.65 -20.11
C ALA A 171 -3.47 -2.83 -19.76
N GLY A 172 -3.34 -2.38 -18.51
CA GLY A 172 -2.36 -1.33 -18.20
C GLY A 172 -1.48 -1.50 -16.95
N GLY A 173 -1.60 -2.59 -16.21
CA GLY A 173 -0.76 -2.82 -15.03
C GLY A 173 -0.71 -1.62 -14.08
N GLN A 174 0.48 -1.27 -13.58
CA GLN A 174 0.67 -0.19 -12.59
C GLN A 174 0.21 1.18 -13.07
N THR A 175 0.35 1.48 -14.37
CA THR A 175 -0.11 2.77 -14.90
C THR A 175 -1.62 2.90 -14.77
N SER A 176 -2.38 1.87 -15.16
CA SER A 176 -3.84 1.84 -14.98
C SER A 176 -4.22 1.87 -13.51
N VAL A 177 -3.52 1.09 -12.65
CA VAL A 177 -3.77 1.06 -11.20
C VAL A 177 -3.61 2.45 -10.58
N ILE A 178 -2.52 3.18 -10.83
CA ILE A 178 -2.31 4.53 -10.28
C ILE A 178 -3.40 5.51 -10.74
N MET A 179 -3.85 5.41 -11.98
CA MET A 179 -4.87 6.31 -12.51
C MET A 179 -6.29 5.96 -12.03
N THR A 180 -6.60 4.68 -11.86
CA THR A 180 -7.85 4.26 -11.20
C THR A 180 -7.84 4.58 -9.73
N ASP A 181 -6.71 4.40 -9.03
CA ASP A 181 -6.55 4.76 -7.62
C ASP A 181 -6.78 6.25 -7.35
N LEU A 182 -6.39 7.13 -8.30
CA LEU A 182 -6.70 8.56 -8.20
C LEU A 182 -8.20 8.80 -8.07
N LEU A 183 -9.01 8.17 -8.94
CA LEU A 183 -10.46 8.28 -8.87
C LEU A 183 -11.02 7.60 -7.62
N GLN A 184 -10.54 6.41 -7.33
CA GLN A 184 -10.97 5.61 -6.17
C GLN A 184 -10.65 6.30 -4.85
N GLY A 185 -9.46 6.87 -4.70
CA GLY A 185 -9.06 7.62 -3.50
C GLY A 185 -9.90 8.87 -3.28
N ILE A 186 -10.23 9.61 -4.35
CA ILE A 186 -11.12 10.77 -4.26
C ILE A 186 -12.53 10.33 -3.84
N VAL A 187 -13.10 9.32 -4.49
CA VAL A 187 -14.45 8.79 -4.17
C VAL A 187 -14.51 8.34 -2.72
N LEU A 188 -13.48 7.62 -2.25
CA LEU A 188 -13.38 7.13 -0.87
C LEU A 188 -13.36 8.26 0.15
N LEU A 189 -12.48 9.25 -0.03
CA LEU A 189 -12.35 10.36 0.91
C LEU A 189 -13.63 11.23 0.93
N VAL A 190 -14.16 11.54 -0.24
CA VAL A 190 -15.38 12.36 -0.35
C VAL A 190 -16.57 11.65 0.29
N ALA A 191 -16.76 10.36 0.04
CA ALA A 191 -17.87 9.60 0.62
C ALA A 191 -17.77 9.50 2.15
N GLY A 192 -16.56 9.23 2.67
CA GLY A 192 -16.35 9.16 4.12
C GLY A 192 -16.57 10.50 4.82
N LEU A 193 -16.05 11.59 4.26
CA LEU A 193 -16.28 12.94 4.80
C LEU A 193 -17.73 13.39 4.68
N LEU A 194 -18.42 13.01 3.59
CA LEU A 194 -19.83 13.26 3.41
C LEU A 194 -20.68 12.54 4.47
N LEU A 195 -20.37 11.25 4.75
CA LEU A 195 -21.03 10.52 5.84
C LEU A 195 -20.82 11.20 7.19
N PHE A 196 -19.61 11.70 7.47
CA PHE A 196 -19.36 12.44 8.70
C PHE A 196 -20.21 13.71 8.79
N ALA A 197 -20.23 14.51 7.72
CA ALA A 197 -21.04 15.74 7.67
C ALA A 197 -22.52 15.48 7.86
N LEU A 198 -23.06 14.46 7.16
CA LEU A 198 -24.48 14.07 7.29
C LEU A 198 -24.79 13.53 8.70
N GLY A 199 -23.88 12.73 9.28
CA GLY A 199 -24.03 12.22 10.64
C GLY A 199 -24.03 13.33 11.70
N ILE A 200 -23.14 14.31 11.57
CA ILE A 200 -23.14 15.50 12.43
C ILE A 200 -24.46 16.29 12.29
N ALA A 201 -24.94 16.48 11.06
CA ALA A 201 -26.22 17.14 10.82
C ALA A 201 -27.40 16.35 11.41
N TYR A 202 -27.41 15.01 11.28
CA TYR A 202 -28.43 14.12 11.82
C TYR A 202 -28.49 14.17 13.36
N ILE A 203 -27.33 14.26 14.05
CA ILE A 203 -27.23 14.36 15.51
C ILE A 203 -27.69 15.75 16.00
N GLY A 204 -27.68 16.77 15.17
CA GLY A 204 -28.06 18.15 15.53
C GLY A 204 -26.87 19.11 15.65
N GLY A 205 -25.67 18.69 15.28
CA GLY A 205 -24.47 19.52 15.24
C GLY A 205 -23.25 18.91 15.92
N PHE A 206 -22.11 19.56 15.75
CA PHE A 206 -20.83 19.06 16.27
C PHE A 206 -20.76 19.07 17.81
N ARG A 207 -21.44 20.03 18.45
CA ARG A 207 -21.51 20.11 19.90
C ARG A 207 -22.29 18.95 20.51
N GLU A 208 -23.43 18.63 19.89
CA GLU A 208 -24.29 17.51 20.27
C GLU A 208 -23.58 16.18 20.05
N PHE A 209 -22.86 16.04 18.94
CA PHE A 209 -22.00 14.89 18.69
C PHE A 209 -20.97 14.68 19.81
N LEU A 210 -20.25 15.74 20.20
CA LEU A 210 -19.29 15.64 21.30
C LEU A 210 -19.98 15.37 22.65
N SER A 211 -21.18 15.92 22.89
CA SER A 211 -21.91 15.66 24.13
C SER A 211 -22.35 14.20 24.28
N GLY A 212 -22.59 13.51 23.16
CA GLY A 212 -22.87 12.08 23.11
C GLY A 212 -21.67 11.17 23.39
N LEU A 213 -20.44 11.71 23.43
CA LEU A 213 -19.24 10.96 23.80
C LEU A 213 -18.84 11.26 25.24
N SER A 214 -18.45 10.24 26.00
CA SER A 214 -17.88 10.41 27.33
C SER A 214 -16.53 11.15 27.27
N LEU A 215 -16.04 11.65 28.39
CA LEU A 215 -14.75 12.36 28.40
C LEU A 215 -13.59 11.48 27.92
N GLU A 216 -13.59 10.19 28.27
CA GLU A 216 -12.58 9.23 27.84
C GLU A 216 -12.67 8.96 26.34
N GLU A 217 -13.89 8.84 25.79
CA GLU A 217 -14.13 8.62 24.36
C GLU A 217 -13.77 9.83 23.48
N ARG A 218 -13.61 11.03 24.05
CA ARG A 218 -13.14 12.24 23.32
C ARG A 218 -11.62 12.33 23.24
N LEU A 219 -10.88 11.54 24.03
CA LEU A 219 -9.42 11.59 24.01
C LEU A 219 -8.88 10.89 22.75
N PRO A 220 -7.82 11.44 22.12
CA PRO A 220 -7.22 10.84 20.93
C PRO A 220 -6.36 9.61 21.25
N PHE A 221 -6.07 9.34 22.52
CA PHE A 221 -5.25 8.21 22.98
C PHE A 221 -5.90 7.58 24.20
N THR A 222 -5.79 6.24 24.30
CA THR A 222 -6.10 5.51 25.54
C THR A 222 -4.98 5.69 26.56
N GLN A 223 -5.23 5.23 27.79
CA GLN A 223 -4.18 5.11 28.79
C GLN A 223 -3.08 4.14 28.31
N PHE A 224 -1.86 4.27 28.83
CA PHE A 224 -0.70 3.54 28.37
C PHE A 224 -0.93 2.02 28.29
N ASN A 225 -1.49 1.41 29.35
CA ASN A 225 -1.80 -0.02 29.44
C ASN A 225 -3.29 -0.33 29.63
N ARG A 226 -4.19 0.64 29.40
CA ARG A 226 -5.63 0.45 29.59
C ARG A 226 -6.44 1.12 28.48
N PRO A 227 -7.61 0.57 28.08
CA PRO A 227 -8.07 -0.77 28.46
C PRO A 227 -7.15 -1.86 27.92
N THR A 228 -7.17 -3.04 28.49
CA THR A 228 -6.23 -4.14 28.16
C THR A 228 -6.42 -4.65 26.74
N ASP A 229 -7.62 -4.59 26.22
CA ASP A 229 -7.99 -4.99 24.86
C ASP A 229 -7.73 -3.89 23.80
N PHE A 230 -7.35 -2.68 24.23
CA PHE A 230 -7.05 -1.56 23.35
C PHE A 230 -6.04 -0.58 23.96
N SER A 231 -4.96 -1.10 24.52
CA SER A 231 -3.92 -0.29 25.14
C SER A 231 -3.02 0.40 24.10
N HIS A 232 -2.54 1.60 24.42
CA HIS A 232 -1.63 2.34 23.54
C HIS A 232 -0.37 1.52 23.21
N VAL A 233 0.23 0.85 24.19
CA VAL A 233 1.44 0.02 23.99
C VAL A 233 1.15 -1.19 23.11
N GLY A 234 0.03 -1.88 23.34
CA GLY A 234 -0.35 -3.04 22.54
C GLY A 234 -0.56 -2.67 21.07
N ILE A 235 -1.30 -1.58 20.82
CA ILE A 235 -1.53 -1.06 19.47
C ILE A 235 -0.24 -0.61 18.81
N PHE A 236 0.68 0.03 19.54
CA PHE A 236 1.98 0.37 18.99
C PHE A 236 2.72 -0.86 18.45
N TRP A 237 2.78 -1.96 19.18
CA TRP A 237 3.48 -3.16 18.72
C TRP A 237 2.78 -3.87 17.57
N GLN A 238 1.45 -3.97 17.62
CA GLN A 238 0.70 -4.67 16.57
C GLN A 238 0.51 -3.81 15.32
N ASP A 239 -0.05 -2.62 15.44
CA ASP A 239 -0.44 -1.82 14.30
C ASP A 239 0.72 -0.97 13.79
N ALA A 240 1.53 -0.36 14.65
CA ALA A 240 2.67 0.43 14.19
C ALA A 240 3.89 -0.44 13.84
N ALA A 241 4.44 -1.20 14.80
CA ALA A 241 5.69 -1.91 14.59
C ALA A 241 5.57 -3.10 13.64
N ALA A 242 4.47 -3.86 13.66
CA ALA A 242 4.30 -5.01 12.78
C ALA A 242 3.53 -4.67 11.49
N SER A 243 2.37 -4.01 11.59
CA SER A 243 1.53 -3.77 10.42
C SER A 243 2.01 -2.62 9.56
N SER A 244 2.25 -1.42 10.13
CA SER A 244 2.69 -0.26 9.35
C SER A 244 4.09 -0.44 8.78
N VAL A 245 5.04 -0.97 9.58
CA VAL A 245 6.37 -1.30 9.05
C VAL A 245 6.26 -2.30 7.90
N ALA A 246 5.47 -3.37 8.05
CA ALA A 246 5.27 -4.33 6.97
C ALA A 246 4.65 -3.68 5.73
N PHE A 247 3.69 -2.77 5.92
CA PHE A 247 3.03 -2.09 4.82
C PHE A 247 3.99 -1.24 3.98
N TYR A 248 4.90 -0.51 4.60
CA TYR A 248 5.86 0.35 3.87
C TYR A 248 7.11 -0.40 3.41
N PHE A 249 7.57 -1.40 4.16
CA PHE A 249 8.85 -2.07 3.89
C PHE A 249 8.70 -3.44 3.20
N MET A 250 7.62 -4.16 3.44
CA MET A 250 7.41 -5.52 2.97
C MET A 250 6.31 -5.65 1.89
N ASN A 251 5.37 -4.69 1.82
CA ASN A 251 4.33 -4.74 0.80
C ASN A 251 4.89 -4.28 -0.54
N GLN A 252 5.15 -5.25 -1.43
CA GLN A 252 5.69 -5.01 -2.76
C GLN A 252 4.84 -4.02 -3.56
N GLY A 253 3.51 -4.05 -3.41
CA GLY A 253 2.63 -3.13 -4.11
C GLY A 253 2.81 -1.67 -3.71
N THR A 254 3.02 -1.40 -2.42
CA THR A 254 3.37 -0.07 -1.91
C THR A 254 4.73 0.38 -2.43
N ILE A 255 5.73 -0.51 -2.39
CA ILE A 255 7.07 -0.24 -2.92
C ILE A 255 7.01 0.13 -4.40
N MET A 256 6.25 -0.59 -5.21
CA MET A 256 6.09 -0.30 -6.64
C MET A 256 5.52 1.09 -6.91
N ARG A 257 4.64 1.63 -6.03
CA ARG A 257 4.17 3.02 -6.13
C ARG A 257 5.27 4.03 -5.90
N PHE A 258 6.08 3.85 -4.87
CA PHE A 258 7.22 4.74 -4.63
C PHE A 258 8.29 4.62 -5.73
N LEU A 259 8.49 3.43 -6.29
CA LEU A 259 9.36 3.23 -7.45
C LEU A 259 8.79 3.81 -8.75
N SER A 260 7.48 4.02 -8.82
CA SER A 260 6.84 4.71 -9.95
C SER A 260 7.05 6.22 -9.94
N ALA A 261 7.55 6.79 -8.83
CA ALA A 261 7.87 8.20 -8.73
C ALA A 261 9.00 8.60 -9.70
N ARG A 262 8.91 9.77 -10.29
CA ARG A 262 9.92 10.30 -11.23
C ARG A 262 11.29 10.54 -10.57
N SER A 263 11.31 10.79 -9.26
CA SER A 263 12.55 10.97 -8.51
C SER A 263 12.39 10.55 -7.05
N GLN A 264 13.50 10.28 -6.37
CA GLN A 264 13.52 10.04 -4.92
C GLN A 264 12.93 11.24 -4.13
N ARG A 265 13.11 12.47 -4.64
CA ARG A 265 12.54 13.70 -4.06
C ARG A 265 11.01 13.66 -4.10
N GLU A 266 10.42 13.20 -5.21
CA GLU A 266 8.97 13.04 -5.33
C GLU A 266 8.45 11.94 -4.40
N GLY A 267 9.17 10.82 -4.28
CA GLY A 267 8.85 9.77 -3.30
C GLY A 267 8.85 10.28 -1.86
N ARG A 268 9.82 11.14 -1.49
CA ARG A 268 9.85 11.81 -0.17
C ARG A 268 8.66 12.74 0.04
N ARG A 269 8.31 13.54 -0.95
CA ARG A 269 7.13 14.42 -0.88
C ARG A 269 5.84 13.60 -0.73
N ALA A 270 5.75 12.49 -1.46
CA ALA A 270 4.60 11.61 -1.38
C ALA A 270 4.40 11.05 0.04
N ILE A 271 5.45 10.52 0.69
CA ILE A 271 5.31 9.97 2.04
C ILE A 271 4.94 11.04 3.08
N PHE A 272 5.51 12.26 2.97
CA PHE A 272 5.10 13.36 3.85
C PHE A 272 3.62 13.71 3.65
N ALA A 273 3.15 13.80 2.40
CA ALA A 273 1.73 14.06 2.12
C ALA A 273 0.83 12.93 2.64
N ILE A 274 1.24 11.66 2.47
CA ILE A 274 0.51 10.50 3.01
C ILE A 274 0.34 10.65 4.52
N VAL A 275 1.42 10.78 5.26
CA VAL A 275 1.37 10.71 6.72
C VAL A 275 0.77 11.96 7.37
N LEU A 276 1.07 13.16 6.83
CA LEU A 276 0.65 14.42 7.45
C LEU A 276 -0.71 14.93 6.98
N ILE A 277 -1.17 14.52 5.80
CA ILE A 277 -2.41 15.03 5.22
C ILE A 277 -3.41 13.90 4.98
N PHE A 278 -3.04 12.92 4.16
CA PHE A 278 -4.00 11.91 3.71
C PHE A 278 -4.34 10.88 4.78
N MET A 279 -3.42 10.48 5.66
CA MET A 279 -3.73 9.57 6.77
C MET A 279 -4.72 10.18 7.77
N PRO A 280 -4.54 11.40 8.29
CA PRO A 280 -5.57 12.04 9.11
C PRO A 280 -6.94 12.16 8.43
N LEU A 281 -6.98 12.52 7.15
CA LEU A 281 -8.22 12.58 6.37
C LEU A 281 -8.84 11.18 6.19
N ALA A 282 -8.02 10.17 5.94
CA ALA A 282 -8.50 8.80 5.80
C ALA A 282 -9.09 8.26 7.11
N VAL A 283 -8.43 8.49 8.24
CA VAL A 283 -8.99 8.10 9.56
C VAL A 283 -10.34 8.77 9.80
N LEU A 284 -10.44 10.06 9.53
CA LEU A 284 -11.70 10.78 9.62
C LEU A 284 -12.76 10.18 8.68
N ALA A 285 -12.39 9.78 7.47
CA ALA A 285 -13.33 9.20 6.50
C ALA A 285 -13.82 7.79 6.89
N ILE A 286 -12.98 6.96 7.52
CA ILE A 286 -13.32 5.54 7.76
C ILE A 286 -13.78 5.23 9.18
N ALA A 287 -13.34 5.99 10.20
CA ALA A 287 -13.71 5.73 11.59
C ALA A 287 -14.94 6.52 12.06
N ASN A 288 -15.34 7.56 11.32
CA ASN A 288 -16.40 8.47 11.72
C ASN A 288 -17.74 7.79 12.01
N THR A 289 -18.12 6.79 11.23
CA THR A 289 -19.38 6.08 11.43
C THR A 289 -19.43 5.35 12.78
N GLY A 290 -18.28 4.89 13.27
CA GLY A 290 -18.15 4.35 14.62
C GLY A 290 -18.36 5.42 15.69
N TRP A 291 -17.70 6.56 15.55
CA TRP A 291 -17.85 7.69 16.48
C TRP A 291 -19.26 8.24 16.51
N LEU A 292 -19.86 8.41 15.32
CA LEU A 292 -21.25 8.84 15.15
C LEU A 292 -22.21 7.85 15.78
N GLY A 293 -22.05 6.55 15.50
CA GLY A 293 -22.88 5.49 16.07
C GLY A 293 -22.79 5.43 17.59
N ARG A 294 -21.57 5.60 18.17
CA ARG A 294 -21.40 5.68 19.61
C ARG A 294 -22.15 6.86 20.21
N SER A 295 -21.96 8.03 19.62
CA SER A 295 -22.67 9.25 20.05
C SER A 295 -24.19 9.10 19.91
N MET A 296 -24.69 8.55 18.81
CA MET A 296 -26.12 8.32 18.58
C MET A 296 -26.73 7.38 19.63
N VAL A 297 -26.04 6.31 20.00
CA VAL A 297 -26.47 5.39 21.05
C VAL A 297 -26.53 6.09 22.41
N ASN A 298 -25.48 6.81 22.77
CA ASN A 298 -25.42 7.51 24.07
C ASN A 298 -26.45 8.65 24.18
N LEU A 299 -26.84 9.26 23.06
CA LEU A 299 -27.91 10.27 22.99
C LEU A 299 -29.32 9.65 22.87
N GLY A 300 -29.45 8.31 22.84
CA GLY A 300 -30.74 7.63 22.70
C GLY A 300 -31.36 7.73 21.29
N LEU A 301 -30.59 8.14 20.28
CA LEU A 301 -31.05 8.19 18.88
C LEU A 301 -31.10 6.80 18.22
N ILE A 302 -30.37 5.83 18.77
CA ILE A 302 -30.37 4.43 18.39
C ILE A 302 -30.74 3.61 19.62
N ASP A 303 -31.86 2.89 19.54
CA ASP A 303 -32.24 1.87 20.52
C ASP A 303 -31.53 0.56 20.18
N VAL A 304 -30.46 0.26 20.95
CA VAL A 304 -29.60 -0.92 20.73
C VAL A 304 -30.41 -2.20 20.88
N ALA A 305 -31.24 -2.34 21.91
CA ALA A 305 -32.00 -3.58 22.17
C ALA A 305 -33.04 -3.88 21.10
N ALA A 306 -33.78 -2.84 20.66
CA ALA A 306 -34.76 -2.98 19.59
C ALA A 306 -34.06 -3.31 18.26
N LEU A 307 -32.93 -2.68 17.96
CA LEU A 307 -32.17 -2.90 16.73
C LEU A 307 -31.54 -4.30 16.68
N GLU A 308 -30.90 -4.76 17.77
CA GLU A 308 -30.36 -6.12 17.86
C GLU A 308 -31.47 -7.17 17.67
N SER A 309 -32.63 -6.99 18.33
CA SER A 309 -33.77 -7.90 18.18
C SER A 309 -34.27 -7.98 16.72
N GLN A 310 -34.33 -6.86 16.01
CA GLN A 310 -34.70 -6.81 14.60
C GLN A 310 -33.68 -7.48 13.69
N LEU A 311 -32.38 -7.24 13.92
CA LEU A 311 -31.30 -7.81 13.10
C LEU A 311 -31.18 -9.33 13.32
N VAL A 312 -31.35 -9.82 14.54
CA VAL A 312 -31.43 -11.26 14.83
C VAL A 312 -32.67 -11.90 14.18
N ALA A 313 -33.83 -11.26 14.30
CA ALA A 313 -35.09 -11.77 13.71
C ALA A 313 -35.02 -11.83 12.17
N SER A 314 -34.27 -10.93 11.54
CA SER A 314 -34.04 -10.94 10.10
C SER A 314 -32.92 -11.89 9.63
N GLY A 315 -32.21 -12.53 10.57
CA GLY A 315 -31.02 -13.37 10.27
C GLY A 315 -29.82 -12.58 9.80
N ALA A 316 -29.78 -11.26 10.04
CA ALA A 316 -28.67 -10.40 9.65
C ALA A 316 -27.48 -10.50 10.62
N ILE A 317 -27.75 -10.86 11.87
CA ILE A 317 -26.73 -11.10 12.90
C ILE A 317 -27.09 -12.35 13.71
N ASP A 318 -26.08 -13.00 14.28
CA ASP A 318 -26.29 -14.12 15.21
C ASP A 318 -26.69 -13.61 16.62
N PRO A 319 -27.50 -14.39 17.38
CA PRO A 319 -27.82 -14.04 18.77
C PRO A 319 -26.56 -13.85 19.62
N GLY A 320 -26.41 -12.68 20.23
CA GLY A 320 -25.25 -12.30 21.03
C GLY A 320 -24.07 -11.73 20.25
N GLU A 321 -24.20 -11.56 18.94
CA GLU A 321 -23.26 -10.77 18.15
C GLU A 321 -23.53 -9.29 18.36
N GLY A 322 -22.54 -8.54 18.86
CA GLY A 322 -22.72 -7.10 19.14
C GLY A 322 -22.88 -6.26 17.86
N LEU A 323 -23.57 -5.12 17.97
CA LEU A 323 -23.79 -4.18 16.85
C LEU A 323 -22.51 -3.57 16.27
N GLU A 324 -21.41 -3.62 16.99
CA GLU A 324 -20.15 -2.96 16.60
C GLU A 324 -19.63 -3.34 15.22
N LYS A 325 -19.79 -4.61 14.82
CA LYS A 325 -19.36 -5.08 13.49
C LYS A 325 -20.21 -4.52 12.36
N HIS A 326 -21.45 -4.14 12.67
CA HIS A 326 -22.44 -3.65 11.71
C HIS A 326 -22.64 -2.13 11.76
N ILE A 327 -21.94 -1.45 12.69
CA ILE A 327 -22.15 -0.02 12.96
C ILE A 327 -21.96 0.87 11.74
N PHE A 328 -20.99 0.54 10.88
CA PHE A 328 -20.79 1.24 9.61
C PHE A 328 -22.06 1.22 8.76
N VAL A 329 -22.64 0.03 8.59
CA VAL A 329 -23.85 -0.19 7.78
C VAL A 329 -25.05 0.51 8.42
N ILE A 330 -25.18 0.39 9.74
CA ILE A 330 -26.29 0.99 10.50
C ILE A 330 -26.27 2.51 10.36
N VAL A 331 -25.15 3.15 10.63
CA VAL A 331 -25.01 4.60 10.55
C VAL A 331 -25.14 5.09 9.11
N ALA A 332 -24.48 4.42 8.15
CA ALA A 332 -24.61 4.79 6.75
C ALA A 332 -26.08 4.76 6.28
N ASN A 333 -26.85 3.76 6.69
CA ASN A 333 -28.25 3.63 6.35
C ASN A 333 -29.15 4.66 7.03
N LEU A 334 -28.81 5.08 8.27
CA LEU A 334 -29.54 6.10 9.00
C LEU A 334 -29.36 7.51 8.41
N VAL A 335 -28.15 7.84 7.97
CA VAL A 335 -27.82 9.21 7.57
C VAL A 335 -27.79 9.43 6.06
N ALA A 336 -27.59 8.38 5.26
CA ALA A 336 -27.50 8.51 3.82
C ALA A 336 -28.89 8.49 3.16
N VAL A 337 -29.18 9.48 2.35
CA VAL A 337 -30.34 9.52 1.48
C VAL A 337 -30.09 8.71 0.20
N PRO A 338 -31.15 8.31 -0.55
CA PRO A 338 -30.99 7.66 -1.85
C PRO A 338 -30.03 8.42 -2.77
N GLY A 339 -29.12 7.71 -3.44
CA GLY A 339 -28.02 8.26 -4.22
C GLY A 339 -26.75 8.47 -3.40
N VAL A 340 -26.81 9.05 -2.21
CA VAL A 340 -25.66 9.13 -1.30
C VAL A 340 -25.28 7.73 -0.81
N PHE A 341 -26.26 6.89 -0.53
CA PHE A 341 -26.02 5.51 -0.14
C PHE A 341 -25.28 4.72 -1.25
N GLY A 342 -25.74 4.85 -2.50
CA GLY A 342 -25.04 4.27 -3.66
C GLY A 342 -23.62 4.78 -3.84
N PHE A 343 -23.38 6.07 -3.55
CA PHE A 343 -22.03 6.65 -3.58
C PHE A 343 -21.13 6.08 -2.48
N VAL A 344 -21.67 5.84 -1.29
CA VAL A 344 -20.94 5.17 -0.19
C VAL A 344 -20.62 3.71 -0.56
N LEU A 345 -21.53 3.00 -1.20
CA LEU A 345 -21.28 1.64 -1.70
C LEU A 345 -20.19 1.62 -2.79
N ALA A 346 -20.21 2.61 -3.69
CA ALA A 346 -19.15 2.78 -4.68
C ALA A 346 -17.80 3.05 -4.02
N ALA A 347 -17.76 3.87 -2.96
CA ALA A 347 -16.53 4.15 -2.20
C ALA A 347 -15.98 2.91 -1.48
N LEU A 348 -16.85 2.10 -0.89
CA LEU A 348 -16.48 0.84 -0.25
C LEU A 348 -15.88 -0.14 -1.27
N THR A 349 -16.49 -0.21 -2.45
CA THR A 349 -15.99 -1.02 -3.58
C THR A 349 -14.66 -0.47 -4.09
N ALA A 350 -14.55 0.85 -4.24
CA ALA A 350 -13.32 1.55 -4.65
C ALA A 350 -12.14 1.23 -3.74
N ALA A 351 -12.34 1.35 -2.44
CA ALA A 351 -11.31 1.06 -1.44
C ALA A 351 -10.76 -0.35 -1.56
N LEU A 352 -11.63 -1.32 -1.82
CA LEU A 352 -11.21 -2.69 -1.94
C LEU A 352 -10.52 -2.99 -3.28
N MET A 353 -11.07 -2.51 -4.38
CA MET A 353 -10.49 -2.74 -5.71
C MET A 353 -9.06 -2.23 -5.78
N SER A 354 -8.80 -1.02 -5.29
CA SER A 354 -7.45 -0.45 -5.22
C SER A 354 -6.47 -1.34 -4.45
N THR A 355 -6.90 -1.90 -3.32
CA THR A 355 -6.06 -2.81 -2.52
C THR A 355 -5.79 -4.13 -3.26
N ILE A 356 -6.81 -4.75 -3.82
CA ILE A 356 -6.68 -6.03 -4.55
C ILE A 356 -5.78 -5.89 -5.77
N ASP A 357 -5.99 -4.84 -6.57
CA ASP A 357 -5.19 -4.58 -7.77
C ASP A 357 -3.70 -4.44 -7.45
N THR A 358 -3.41 -3.75 -6.37
CA THR A 358 -2.06 -3.60 -5.86
C THR A 358 -1.43 -4.94 -5.49
N LEU A 359 -2.17 -5.78 -4.77
CA LEU A 359 -1.68 -7.08 -4.33
C LEU A 359 -1.48 -8.04 -5.51
N ILE A 360 -2.41 -8.07 -6.47
CA ILE A 360 -2.30 -8.87 -7.69
C ILE A 360 -1.08 -8.43 -8.53
N ASN A 361 -0.89 -7.11 -8.69
CA ASN A 361 0.26 -6.58 -9.40
C ASN A 361 1.58 -6.92 -8.69
N ALA A 362 1.59 -6.88 -7.35
CA ALA A 362 2.74 -7.25 -6.52
C ALA A 362 3.10 -8.75 -6.65
N VAL A 363 2.10 -9.64 -6.56
CA VAL A 363 2.27 -11.10 -6.80
C VAL A 363 2.84 -11.33 -8.19
N THR A 364 2.28 -10.66 -9.19
CA THR A 364 2.71 -10.76 -10.58
C THR A 364 4.16 -10.30 -10.75
N ALA A 365 4.54 -9.16 -10.17
CA ALA A 365 5.89 -8.62 -10.27
C ALA A 365 6.93 -9.57 -9.68
N ILE A 366 6.66 -10.10 -8.48
CA ILE A 366 7.57 -11.05 -7.82
C ILE A 366 7.66 -12.34 -8.64
N PHE A 367 6.52 -12.89 -9.09
CA PHE A 367 6.55 -14.12 -9.89
C PHE A 367 7.34 -13.95 -11.19
N ILE A 368 7.11 -12.87 -11.93
CA ILE A 368 7.80 -12.63 -13.21
C ILE A 368 9.28 -12.34 -13.00
N ASN A 369 9.63 -11.44 -12.09
CA ASN A 369 11.01 -10.98 -11.93
C ASN A 369 11.90 -11.98 -11.17
N ASP A 370 11.34 -12.65 -10.16
CA ASP A 370 12.12 -13.49 -9.25
C ASP A 370 12.02 -15.00 -9.53
N ILE A 371 10.99 -15.43 -10.31
CA ILE A 371 10.80 -16.86 -10.67
C ILE A 371 10.81 -17.06 -12.18
N TYR A 372 9.91 -16.42 -12.91
CA TYR A 372 9.67 -16.74 -14.32
C TYR A 372 10.87 -16.38 -15.21
N ARG A 373 11.33 -15.13 -15.12
CA ARG A 373 12.48 -14.63 -15.89
C ARG A 373 13.79 -15.37 -15.57
N PRO A 374 14.20 -15.57 -14.30
CA PRO A 374 15.49 -16.19 -14.01
C PRO A 374 15.53 -17.72 -14.09
N PHE A 375 14.38 -18.44 -14.01
CA PHE A 375 14.38 -19.90 -13.89
C PHE A 375 13.55 -20.62 -14.95
N LEU A 376 12.40 -20.06 -15.36
CA LEU A 376 11.47 -20.76 -16.24
C LEU A 376 11.68 -20.42 -17.70
N LYS A 377 11.88 -19.14 -18.00
CA LYS A 377 12.02 -18.63 -19.36
C LYS A 377 13.04 -17.48 -19.39
N PRO A 378 14.34 -17.77 -19.20
CA PRO A 378 15.38 -16.77 -19.37
C PRO A 378 15.48 -16.33 -20.85
N ASP A 379 16.08 -15.17 -21.06
CA ASP A 379 16.47 -14.63 -22.38
C ASP A 379 15.30 -14.55 -23.41
N ARG A 380 14.11 -14.15 -22.93
CA ARG A 380 12.99 -13.78 -23.78
C ARG A 380 12.91 -12.26 -23.94
N ASP A 381 12.19 -11.83 -24.98
CA ASP A 381 11.93 -10.42 -25.24
C ASP A 381 10.93 -9.80 -24.24
N GLU A 382 10.88 -8.48 -24.17
CA GLU A 382 9.98 -7.75 -23.27
C GLU A 382 8.50 -8.01 -23.58
N ALA A 383 8.14 -8.23 -24.85
CA ALA A 383 6.76 -8.54 -25.25
C ALA A 383 6.29 -9.88 -24.66
N HIS A 384 7.18 -10.89 -24.64
CA HIS A 384 6.91 -12.17 -24.00
C HIS A 384 6.69 -12.02 -22.48
N TYR A 385 7.57 -11.28 -21.81
CA TYR A 385 7.43 -11.06 -20.36
C TYR A 385 6.19 -10.24 -20.00
N LEU A 386 5.84 -9.26 -20.82
CA LEU A 386 4.61 -8.50 -20.65
C LEU A 386 3.36 -9.38 -20.81
N SER A 387 3.35 -10.28 -21.80
CA SER A 387 2.27 -11.25 -21.98
C SER A 387 2.18 -12.22 -20.80
N ALA A 388 3.33 -12.74 -20.33
CA ALA A 388 3.39 -13.61 -19.15
C ALA A 388 2.88 -12.88 -17.89
N ALA A 389 3.22 -11.60 -17.69
CA ALA A 389 2.72 -10.79 -16.59
C ALA A 389 1.19 -10.65 -16.62
N ARG A 390 0.62 -10.38 -17.77
CA ARG A 390 -0.84 -10.28 -17.96
C ARG A 390 -1.56 -11.59 -17.59
N ILE A 391 -1.00 -12.73 -18.03
CA ILE A 391 -1.56 -14.05 -17.70
C ILE A 391 -1.41 -14.34 -16.20
N THR A 392 -0.28 -14.00 -15.60
CA THR A 392 -0.02 -14.20 -14.17
C THR A 392 -0.96 -13.37 -13.31
N ALA A 393 -1.29 -12.14 -13.73
CA ALA A 393 -2.27 -11.28 -13.03
C ALA A 393 -3.66 -11.94 -13.00
N ILE A 394 -4.10 -12.51 -14.12
CA ILE A 394 -5.37 -13.27 -14.18
C ILE A 394 -5.30 -14.49 -13.26
N ALA A 395 -4.22 -15.25 -13.29
CA ALA A 395 -4.03 -16.43 -12.44
C ALA A 395 -4.05 -16.06 -10.95
N ALA A 396 -3.36 -14.98 -10.55
CA ALA A 396 -3.38 -14.48 -9.17
C ALA A 396 -4.78 -14.06 -8.73
N THR A 397 -5.56 -13.44 -9.61
CA THR A 397 -6.97 -13.09 -9.36
C THR A 397 -7.80 -14.34 -9.12
N VAL A 398 -7.68 -15.35 -9.98
CA VAL A 398 -8.42 -16.62 -9.85
C VAL A 398 -8.06 -17.34 -8.54
N ILE A 399 -6.78 -17.39 -8.20
CA ILE A 399 -6.32 -17.99 -6.93
C ILE A 399 -6.90 -17.21 -5.73
N GLY A 400 -6.90 -15.88 -5.78
CA GLY A 400 -7.50 -15.04 -4.74
C GLY A 400 -8.98 -15.32 -4.53
N VAL A 401 -9.75 -15.44 -5.61
CA VAL A 401 -11.19 -15.82 -5.54
C VAL A 401 -11.35 -17.23 -4.98
N ALA A 402 -10.52 -18.19 -5.39
CA ALA A 402 -10.55 -19.56 -4.91
C ALA A 402 -10.23 -19.69 -3.40
N LEU A 403 -9.52 -18.74 -2.81
CA LEU A 403 -9.24 -18.69 -1.37
C LEU A 403 -10.41 -18.14 -0.52
N VAL A 404 -11.42 -17.53 -1.13
CA VAL A 404 -12.57 -16.95 -0.41
C VAL A 404 -13.29 -17.96 0.48
N PRO A 405 -13.62 -19.19 0.03
CA PRO A 405 -14.26 -20.21 0.89
C PRO A 405 -13.40 -20.63 2.10
N PHE A 406 -12.08 -20.59 1.97
CA PHE A 406 -11.18 -20.84 3.10
C PHE A 406 -11.30 -19.74 4.17
N PHE A 407 -11.30 -18.47 3.76
CA PHE A 407 -11.44 -17.36 4.71
C PHE A 407 -12.86 -17.25 5.30
N ALA A 408 -13.86 -17.74 4.61
CA ALA A 408 -15.24 -17.79 5.11
C ALA A 408 -15.43 -18.72 6.34
N GLN A 409 -14.47 -19.63 6.62
CA GLN A 409 -14.52 -20.52 7.79
C GLN A 409 -14.10 -19.82 9.09
N PHE A 410 -13.46 -18.65 9.03
CA PHE A 410 -13.05 -17.90 10.22
C PHE A 410 -14.19 -17.09 10.80
N ARG A 411 -14.45 -17.23 12.10
CA ARG A 411 -15.50 -16.48 12.81
C ARG A 411 -15.25 -14.97 12.87
N SER A 412 -14.00 -14.53 12.75
CA SER A 412 -13.62 -13.12 12.81
C SER A 412 -12.55 -12.81 11.76
N ILE A 413 -12.89 -11.91 10.83
CA ILE A 413 -11.95 -11.38 9.82
C ILE A 413 -10.77 -10.68 10.49
N TYR A 414 -11.04 -9.93 11.56
CA TYR A 414 -9.99 -9.23 12.32
C TYR A 414 -8.98 -10.20 12.94
N ALA A 415 -9.48 -11.25 13.58
CA ALA A 415 -8.61 -12.25 14.19
C ALA A 415 -7.79 -13.01 13.13
N ALA A 416 -8.41 -13.39 12.01
CA ALA A 416 -7.73 -14.04 10.90
C ALA A 416 -6.63 -13.16 10.29
N HIS A 417 -6.94 -11.91 10.00
CA HIS A 417 -5.97 -10.94 9.46
C HIS A 417 -4.85 -10.63 10.47
N GLY A 418 -5.19 -10.37 11.73
CA GLY A 418 -4.22 -10.07 12.77
C GLY A 418 -3.26 -11.25 13.03
N MET A 419 -3.79 -12.47 13.11
CA MET A 419 -2.98 -13.68 13.27
C MET A 419 -2.05 -13.90 12.06
N PHE A 420 -2.57 -13.76 10.85
CA PHE A 420 -1.82 -13.94 9.61
C PHE A 420 -0.68 -12.92 9.51
N THR A 421 -0.98 -11.64 9.73
CA THR A 421 0.01 -10.56 9.68
C THR A 421 1.05 -10.70 10.79
N ALA A 422 0.62 -10.85 12.04
CA ALA A 422 1.52 -10.93 13.18
C ALA A 422 2.43 -12.18 13.16
N THR A 423 2.10 -13.20 12.39
CA THR A 423 2.93 -14.41 12.27
C THR A 423 3.96 -14.29 11.14
N ILE A 424 3.60 -13.70 10.00
CA ILE A 424 4.46 -13.70 8.81
C ILE A 424 5.37 -12.47 8.75
N THR A 425 4.90 -11.30 9.21
CA THR A 425 5.64 -10.06 9.00
C THR A 425 6.88 -9.87 9.90
N PRO A 426 6.90 -10.26 11.20
CA PRO A 426 8.01 -9.94 12.08
C PRO A 426 9.40 -10.40 11.60
N PRO A 427 9.59 -11.63 11.09
CA PRO A 427 10.90 -12.05 10.60
C PRO A 427 11.39 -11.24 9.40
N VAL A 428 10.49 -10.93 8.49
CA VAL A 428 10.83 -10.19 7.25
C VAL A 428 11.14 -8.74 7.56
N ILE A 429 10.31 -8.05 8.36
CA ILE A 429 10.55 -6.64 8.72
C ILE A 429 11.81 -6.49 9.57
N THR A 430 12.05 -7.40 10.52
CA THR A 430 13.28 -7.42 11.32
C THR A 430 14.49 -7.55 10.41
N LEU A 431 14.45 -8.48 9.46
CA LEU A 431 15.55 -8.66 8.52
C LEU A 431 15.73 -7.43 7.61
N ILE A 432 14.66 -6.83 7.06
CA ILE A 432 14.77 -5.61 6.24
C ILE A 432 15.45 -4.50 7.03
N LEU A 433 14.93 -4.14 8.20
CA LEU A 433 15.46 -3.06 9.00
C LEU A 433 16.94 -3.31 9.38
N MET A 434 17.24 -4.49 9.87
CA MET A 434 18.62 -4.82 10.27
C MET A 434 19.57 -4.89 9.07
N SER A 435 19.12 -5.34 7.90
CA SER A 435 19.96 -5.39 6.69
C SER A 435 20.30 -3.99 6.15
N ILE A 436 19.44 -3.01 6.37
CA ILE A 436 19.65 -1.62 5.98
C ILE A 436 20.61 -0.91 6.95
N PHE A 437 20.41 -1.07 8.26
CA PHE A 437 21.07 -0.29 9.28
C PHE A 437 22.30 -0.97 9.91
N TRP A 438 22.43 -2.30 9.80
CA TRP A 438 23.52 -3.04 10.42
C TRP A 438 24.35 -3.82 9.40
N LYS A 439 25.58 -3.36 9.14
CA LYS A 439 26.49 -3.97 8.15
C LYS A 439 26.84 -5.42 8.45
N ARG A 440 26.83 -5.81 9.74
CA ARG A 440 27.31 -7.10 10.24
C ARG A 440 26.39 -8.27 9.91
N VAL A 441 25.16 -8.02 9.45
CA VAL A 441 24.21 -9.10 9.08
C VAL A 441 24.80 -10.00 8.00
N THR A 442 24.83 -11.30 8.30
CA THR A 442 25.41 -12.31 7.41
C THR A 442 24.34 -13.06 6.61
N PRO A 443 24.68 -13.67 5.45
CA PRO A 443 23.70 -14.45 4.68
C PRO A 443 23.10 -15.61 5.48
N LYS A 444 23.88 -16.30 6.31
CA LYS A 444 23.37 -17.36 7.18
C LYS A 444 22.37 -16.83 8.20
N ALA A 445 22.66 -15.67 8.81
CA ALA A 445 21.75 -15.04 9.75
C ALA A 445 20.45 -14.61 9.06
N ALA A 446 20.53 -14.01 7.89
CA ALA A 446 19.39 -13.61 7.10
C ALA A 446 18.47 -14.80 6.78
N PHE A 447 19.04 -15.90 6.27
CA PHE A 447 18.28 -17.11 5.95
C PHE A 447 17.60 -17.72 7.20
N TRP A 448 18.35 -17.87 8.30
CA TRP A 448 17.78 -18.47 9.51
C TRP A 448 16.79 -17.55 10.23
N THR A 449 16.91 -16.22 10.08
CA THR A 449 15.88 -15.28 10.56
C THR A 449 14.57 -15.47 9.81
N LEU A 450 14.62 -15.63 8.49
CA LEU A 450 13.41 -15.87 7.70
C LEU A 450 12.75 -17.20 8.05
N ILE A 451 13.50 -18.30 8.01
CA ILE A 451 12.94 -19.64 8.20
C ILE A 451 12.69 -19.93 9.68
N GLY A 452 13.73 -19.78 10.53
CA GLY A 452 13.64 -20.07 11.96
C GLY A 452 12.75 -19.08 12.70
N GLY A 453 12.83 -17.79 12.34
CA GLY A 453 11.97 -16.74 12.89
C GLY A 453 10.51 -16.97 12.54
N SER A 454 10.18 -17.27 11.28
CA SER A 454 8.81 -17.60 10.86
C SER A 454 8.29 -18.85 11.56
N PHE A 455 9.11 -19.91 11.63
CA PHE A 455 8.74 -21.15 12.33
C PHE A 455 8.45 -20.90 13.82
N LEU A 456 9.34 -20.22 14.53
CA LEU A 456 9.17 -19.97 15.97
C LEU A 456 8.02 -18.98 16.24
N THR A 457 7.78 -18.01 15.38
CA THR A 457 6.63 -17.11 15.51
C THR A 457 5.31 -17.85 15.31
N LEU A 458 5.25 -18.74 14.31
CA LEU A 458 4.10 -19.61 14.09
C LEU A 458 3.89 -20.57 15.26
N LEU A 459 4.96 -21.25 15.70
CA LEU A 459 4.93 -22.18 16.83
C LEU A 459 4.44 -21.47 18.11
N GLY A 460 4.98 -20.27 18.42
CA GLY A 460 4.53 -19.49 19.56
C GLY A 460 3.05 -19.10 19.49
N SER A 461 2.56 -18.76 18.28
CA SER A 461 1.15 -18.44 18.06
C SER A 461 0.24 -19.67 18.27
N VAL A 462 0.68 -20.85 17.78
CA VAL A 462 -0.06 -22.11 17.95
C VAL A 462 -0.05 -22.57 19.41
N LEU A 463 1.10 -22.51 20.07
CA LEU A 463 1.22 -22.94 21.48
C LEU A 463 0.39 -22.03 22.41
N ALA A 464 0.39 -20.72 22.16
CA ALA A 464 -0.42 -19.79 22.94
C ALA A 464 -1.93 -19.96 22.70
N GLY A 465 -2.33 -20.23 21.44
CA GLY A 465 -3.75 -20.30 21.08
C GLY A 465 -4.40 -21.67 21.26
N SER A 466 -3.65 -22.76 21.01
CA SER A 466 -4.20 -24.12 21.02
C SER A 466 -3.89 -24.91 22.28
N PHE A 467 -2.80 -24.61 22.98
CA PHE A 467 -2.34 -25.35 24.13
C PHE A 467 -2.36 -24.55 25.44
N ASP A 468 -2.78 -23.27 25.37
CA ASP A 468 -2.79 -22.38 26.53
C ASP A 468 -1.46 -22.36 27.31
N TRP A 469 -0.35 -22.24 26.59
CA TRP A 469 0.99 -22.14 27.16
C TRP A 469 1.48 -20.69 27.17
N PRO A 470 0.87 -19.85 27.97
CA PRO A 470 1.20 -18.43 28.01
C PRO A 470 2.62 -18.15 28.51
N TRP A 471 3.22 -19.06 29.27
CA TRP A 471 4.55 -18.88 29.84
C TRP A 471 5.65 -18.67 28.81
N LEU A 472 5.47 -19.17 27.57
CA LEU A 472 6.45 -19.01 26.51
C LEU A 472 6.59 -17.55 26.04
N ILE A 473 5.48 -16.80 26.08
CA ILE A 473 5.43 -15.40 25.69
C ILE A 473 5.04 -14.49 26.86
N TYR A 474 4.74 -15.06 28.01
CA TYR A 474 4.30 -14.36 29.21
C TYR A 474 5.26 -13.31 29.74
N PRO A 475 6.60 -13.47 29.70
CA PRO A 475 7.51 -12.40 30.10
C PRO A 475 7.32 -11.10 29.34
N PHE A 476 6.85 -11.21 28.07
CA PHE A 476 6.54 -10.05 27.23
C PHE A 476 5.08 -9.59 27.39
N ALA A 477 4.19 -10.48 27.87
CA ALA A 477 2.77 -10.20 28.05
C ALA A 477 2.48 -9.47 29.37
N HIS A 478 3.25 -9.73 30.41
CA HIS A 478 2.97 -9.20 31.73
C HIS A 478 3.03 -7.66 31.74
N GLY A 479 1.91 -7.03 32.03
CA GLY A 479 1.74 -5.58 32.02
C GLY A 479 1.35 -4.96 30.67
N ILE A 480 1.45 -5.72 29.55
CA ILE A 480 1.04 -5.27 28.22
C ILE A 480 -0.28 -5.91 27.79
N ASP A 481 -0.48 -7.17 28.14
CA ASP A 481 -1.72 -7.91 27.88
C ASP A 481 -2.12 -8.73 29.13
N PRO A 482 -2.54 -8.06 30.22
CA PRO A 482 -2.92 -8.74 31.46
C PRO A 482 -4.16 -9.61 31.33
N ALA A 483 -4.96 -9.44 30.26
CA ALA A 483 -6.13 -10.28 29.98
C ALA A 483 -5.76 -11.60 29.28
N GLY A 484 -4.48 -11.80 28.90
CA GLY A 484 -3.98 -13.04 28.34
C GLY A 484 -4.40 -13.33 26.89
N GLY A 485 -4.88 -12.32 26.16
CA GLY A 485 -5.39 -12.49 24.80
C GLY A 485 -4.31 -12.66 23.72
N TYR A 486 -3.08 -12.34 23.98
CA TYR A 486 -1.91 -12.40 23.09
C TYR A 486 -2.04 -11.68 21.74
N ASN A 487 -3.17 -11.05 21.45
CA ASN A 487 -3.43 -10.44 20.15
C ASN A 487 -2.40 -9.37 19.79
N TYR A 488 -1.98 -8.57 20.77
CA TYR A 488 -1.02 -7.49 20.57
C TYR A 488 0.44 -7.91 20.76
N ILE A 489 0.68 -8.97 21.51
CA ILE A 489 2.03 -9.41 21.88
C ILE A 489 2.68 -10.34 20.88
N ARG A 490 1.90 -11.02 20.04
CA ARG A 490 2.43 -11.92 19.00
C ARG A 490 3.48 -11.24 18.13
N ALA A 491 3.20 -10.02 17.71
CA ALA A 491 4.11 -9.23 16.88
C ALA A 491 5.43 -8.93 17.61
N LEU A 492 5.37 -8.48 18.88
CA LEU A 492 6.55 -8.24 19.71
C LEU A 492 7.37 -9.51 19.91
N TYR A 493 6.72 -10.63 20.25
CA TYR A 493 7.38 -11.92 20.37
C TYR A 493 8.11 -12.30 19.07
N GLY A 494 7.44 -12.21 17.91
CA GLY A 494 8.01 -12.50 16.62
C GLY A 494 9.23 -11.62 16.27
N ILE A 495 9.16 -10.31 16.60
CA ILE A 495 10.27 -9.37 16.41
C ILE A 495 11.45 -9.75 17.32
N VAL A 496 11.21 -10.02 18.60
CA VAL A 496 12.27 -10.36 19.58
C VAL A 496 12.95 -11.66 19.19
N VAL A 497 12.20 -12.70 18.86
CA VAL A 497 12.75 -14.01 18.44
C VAL A 497 13.55 -13.87 17.15
N SER A 498 13.02 -13.17 16.16
CA SER A 498 13.71 -12.92 14.89
C SER A 498 14.99 -12.12 15.09
N LEU A 499 14.97 -11.10 15.93
CA LEU A 499 16.14 -10.30 16.28
C LEU A 499 17.19 -11.14 17.03
N ALA A 500 16.77 -11.98 17.96
CA ALA A 500 17.66 -12.87 18.69
C ALA A 500 18.40 -13.84 17.75
N ILE A 501 17.68 -14.48 16.81
CA ILE A 501 18.29 -15.34 15.79
C ILE A 501 19.26 -14.55 14.94
N LEU A 502 18.81 -13.40 14.42
CA LEU A 502 19.60 -12.57 13.51
C LEU A 502 20.92 -12.12 14.15
N VAL A 503 20.85 -11.60 15.37
CA VAL A 503 22.05 -11.11 16.08
C VAL A 503 22.96 -12.27 16.43
N SER A 504 22.45 -13.33 17.07
CA SER A 504 23.27 -14.47 17.50
C SER A 504 23.99 -15.13 16.33
N VAL A 505 23.26 -15.44 15.24
CA VAL A 505 23.88 -16.06 14.07
C VAL A 505 24.83 -15.10 13.35
N SER A 506 24.52 -13.80 13.30
CA SER A 506 25.45 -12.81 12.70
C SER A 506 26.75 -12.72 13.47
N LEU A 507 26.74 -12.79 14.81
CA LEU A 507 27.95 -12.69 15.64
C LEU A 507 28.86 -13.91 15.49
N VAL A 508 28.29 -15.11 15.33
CA VAL A 508 29.08 -16.37 15.22
C VAL A 508 29.45 -16.75 13.78
N THR A 509 28.96 -16.04 12.78
CA THR A 509 29.27 -16.30 11.37
C THR A 509 30.13 -15.22 10.75
N ARG A 510 30.88 -15.55 9.67
CA ARG A 510 31.78 -14.63 9.00
C ARG A 510 30.99 -13.54 8.25
N ALA A 511 31.33 -12.27 8.52
CA ALA A 511 30.78 -11.15 7.76
C ALA A 511 31.31 -11.13 6.33
N ARG A 512 30.47 -10.63 5.41
CA ARG A 512 30.90 -10.31 4.04
C ARG A 512 31.63 -8.95 4.01
N PRO A 513 32.61 -8.77 3.13
CA PRO A 513 33.21 -7.46 2.90
C PRO A 513 32.16 -6.48 2.34
N GLU A 514 32.26 -5.21 2.76
CA GLU A 514 31.29 -4.17 2.35
C GLU A 514 31.26 -3.93 0.83
N SER A 515 32.38 -4.18 0.15
CA SER A 515 32.48 -4.08 -1.32
C SER A 515 31.52 -4.99 -2.07
N GLU A 516 31.14 -6.13 -1.49
CA GLU A 516 30.20 -7.09 -2.13
C GLU A 516 28.74 -6.65 -2.07
N PHE A 517 28.39 -5.68 -1.21
CA PHE A 517 27.03 -5.15 -1.06
C PHE A 517 26.99 -3.62 -0.99
N ALA A 518 27.98 -2.97 -1.62
CA ALA A 518 28.04 -1.51 -1.69
C ALA A 518 26.75 -0.94 -2.29
N GLY A 519 26.21 0.12 -1.67
CA GLY A 519 24.95 0.73 -2.07
C GLY A 519 23.68 0.11 -1.44
N LEU A 520 23.77 -1.08 -0.82
CA LEU A 520 22.62 -1.80 -0.27
C LEU A 520 22.41 -1.58 1.25
N THR A 521 23.15 -0.66 1.85
CA THR A 521 23.00 -0.22 3.24
C THR A 521 23.03 1.29 3.32
N ILE A 522 22.50 1.86 4.40
CA ILE A 522 22.56 3.30 4.65
C ILE A 522 24.00 3.84 4.65
N HIS A 523 24.94 3.03 5.07
CA HIS A 523 26.37 3.42 5.18
C HIS A 523 27.09 3.52 3.83
N SER A 524 26.58 2.84 2.81
CA SER A 524 27.17 2.83 1.46
C SER A 524 26.22 3.41 0.40
N LEU A 525 25.17 4.12 0.82
CA LEU A 525 24.15 4.67 -0.06
C LEU A 525 24.69 5.61 -1.13
N GLU A 526 25.76 6.35 -0.80
CA GLU A 526 26.41 7.26 -1.73
C GLU A 526 26.97 6.53 -2.96
N HIS A 527 27.37 5.26 -2.81
CA HIS A 527 27.80 4.44 -3.94
C HIS A 527 26.65 4.20 -4.94
N ALA A 528 25.46 3.82 -4.44
CA ALA A 528 24.28 3.65 -5.28
C ALA A 528 23.84 4.95 -5.96
N ARG A 529 23.92 6.06 -5.23
CA ARG A 529 23.58 7.39 -5.75
C ARG A 529 24.47 7.81 -6.92
N ARG A 530 25.79 7.60 -6.79
CA ARG A 530 26.76 7.87 -7.86
C ARG A 530 26.51 7.02 -9.09
N GLN A 531 26.25 5.73 -8.91
CA GLN A 531 25.92 4.83 -10.03
C GLN A 531 24.60 5.22 -10.73
N PHE A 532 23.61 5.64 -9.96
CA PHE A 532 22.32 6.04 -10.53
C PHE A 532 22.42 7.33 -11.33
N LYS A 533 23.16 8.32 -10.83
CA LYS A 533 23.25 9.66 -11.39
C LYS A 533 23.78 9.67 -12.83
N GLY A 534 24.85 8.93 -13.09
CA GLY A 534 25.68 9.13 -14.29
C GLY A 534 26.56 10.38 -14.20
N GLY A 535 27.12 10.82 -15.30
CA GLY A 535 27.94 12.04 -15.40
C GLY A 535 29.03 12.17 -14.32
N GLU A 536 29.25 13.40 -13.85
CA GLU A 536 30.22 13.69 -12.77
C GLU A 536 29.72 13.17 -11.42
N PRO A 537 30.35 12.16 -10.82
CA PRO A 537 29.78 11.42 -9.68
C PRO A 537 29.52 12.26 -8.42
N ASN A 538 30.31 13.32 -8.21
CA ASN A 538 30.27 14.11 -6.97
C ASN A 538 29.42 15.38 -7.08
N ASP A 539 28.95 15.73 -8.28
CA ASP A 539 28.10 16.91 -8.48
C ASP A 539 26.62 16.55 -8.26
N HIS A 540 26.06 16.95 -7.14
CA HIS A 540 24.67 16.79 -6.76
C HIS A 540 23.88 18.10 -6.78
N ALA A 541 24.44 19.14 -7.37
CA ALA A 541 23.76 20.42 -7.47
C ALA A 541 22.60 20.31 -8.47
N ILE A 542 21.42 20.72 -8.06
CA ILE A 542 20.22 20.79 -8.91
C ILE A 542 20.07 22.26 -9.35
N GLY A 543 19.93 22.47 -10.64
CA GLY A 543 19.71 23.80 -11.22
C GLY A 543 18.25 24.09 -11.50
N GLU A 544 18.01 24.87 -12.54
CA GLU A 544 16.67 25.27 -12.98
C GLU A 544 15.98 24.12 -13.73
N VAL A 545 14.65 24.15 -13.71
CA VAL A 545 13.83 23.40 -14.67
C VAL A 545 13.69 24.28 -15.91
N ILE A 546 14.10 23.78 -17.06
CA ILE A 546 14.05 24.54 -18.31
C ILE A 546 12.90 24.05 -19.20
N GLU A 547 12.33 24.97 -19.99
CA GLU A 547 11.38 24.63 -21.04
C GLU A 547 12.07 24.73 -22.40
N VAL A 548 11.95 23.67 -23.19
CA VAL A 548 12.66 23.54 -24.46
C VAL A 548 11.72 23.09 -25.58
N ASP A 549 12.01 23.53 -26.78
CA ASP A 549 11.46 22.97 -28.01
C ASP A 549 12.35 21.82 -28.48
N PHE A 550 11.82 20.82 -29.19
CA PHE A 550 12.59 19.67 -29.62
C PHE A 550 12.53 19.42 -31.11
N GLN A 551 13.60 18.84 -31.61
CA GLN A 551 13.68 18.26 -32.94
C GLN A 551 14.05 16.78 -32.85
N THR A 552 13.54 15.98 -33.76
CA THR A 552 13.85 14.54 -33.78
C THR A 552 15.05 14.27 -34.67
N GLN A 553 15.99 13.49 -34.15
CA GLN A 553 17.14 12.99 -34.89
C GLN A 553 17.32 11.48 -34.62
N PRO A 554 17.29 10.64 -35.65
CA PRO A 554 17.53 9.20 -35.51
C PRO A 554 18.93 8.87 -34.98
N GLY A 555 19.05 7.74 -34.25
CA GLY A 555 20.34 7.19 -33.82
C GLY A 555 20.94 7.85 -32.57
N LEU A 556 20.14 8.62 -31.81
CA LEU A 556 20.56 9.20 -30.54
C LEU A 556 20.18 8.28 -29.37
N ASP A 557 21.15 7.93 -28.53
CA ASP A 557 20.93 7.20 -27.25
C ASP A 557 20.71 8.14 -26.06
N SER A 558 20.83 9.46 -26.27
CA SER A 558 20.72 10.52 -25.25
C SER A 558 19.98 11.72 -25.81
N VAL A 559 19.49 12.59 -24.93
CA VAL A 559 19.02 13.92 -25.35
C VAL A 559 20.20 14.86 -25.51
N VAL A 560 20.33 15.50 -26.67
CA VAL A 560 21.39 16.46 -26.93
C VAL A 560 20.89 17.84 -26.50
N VAL A 561 21.65 18.49 -25.62
CA VAL A 561 21.30 19.76 -24.97
C VAL A 561 22.43 20.77 -25.17
N SER A 562 22.10 22.05 -25.27
CA SER A 562 23.11 23.13 -25.38
C SER A 562 23.96 23.22 -24.11
N ALA A 563 25.22 23.64 -24.23
CA ALA A 563 26.08 23.87 -23.09
C ALA A 563 25.53 24.93 -22.11
N ALA A 564 24.81 25.94 -22.62
CA ALA A 564 24.16 26.97 -21.82
C ALA A 564 23.03 26.38 -20.96
N ASP A 565 22.15 25.58 -21.56
CA ASP A 565 21.04 24.93 -20.85
C ASP A 565 21.53 23.88 -19.85
N MET A 566 22.59 23.12 -20.17
CA MET A 566 23.23 22.22 -19.21
C MET A 566 23.77 22.97 -18.00
N THR A 567 24.38 24.14 -18.20
CA THR A 567 24.86 24.99 -17.11
C THR A 567 23.72 25.50 -16.23
N ARG A 568 22.60 25.92 -16.82
CA ARG A 568 21.40 26.36 -16.08
C ARG A 568 20.79 25.24 -15.25
N MET A 569 20.71 24.04 -15.79
CA MET A 569 20.26 22.85 -15.06
C MET A 569 21.29 22.33 -14.06
N LYS A 570 22.52 22.85 -14.06
CA LYS A 570 23.68 22.27 -13.36
C LYS A 570 23.90 20.79 -13.68
N ALA A 571 23.67 20.43 -14.93
CA ALA A 571 23.84 19.07 -15.43
C ALA A 571 25.15 18.91 -16.17
N ASN A 572 25.72 17.72 -16.07
CA ASN A 572 26.95 17.32 -16.77
C ASN A 572 26.64 16.31 -17.85
N ASP A 573 27.54 16.14 -18.79
CA ASP A 573 27.46 15.12 -19.81
C ASP A 573 27.30 13.73 -19.18
N GLY A 574 26.32 12.94 -19.66
CA GLY A 574 25.97 11.64 -19.09
C GLY A 574 25.04 11.64 -17.88
N ASP A 575 24.67 12.80 -17.33
CA ASP A 575 23.67 12.88 -16.25
C ASP A 575 22.29 12.40 -16.72
N ILE A 576 21.52 11.80 -15.80
CA ILE A 576 20.15 11.43 -16.08
C ILE A 576 19.25 12.66 -15.90
N LEU A 577 18.57 13.04 -16.97
CA LEU A 577 17.55 14.08 -16.98
C LEU A 577 16.15 13.45 -16.98
N TYR A 578 15.21 14.18 -16.42
CA TYR A 578 13.79 13.93 -16.56
C TYR A 578 13.22 14.86 -17.63
N LEU A 579 12.71 14.26 -18.68
CA LEU A 579 12.05 14.92 -19.78
C LEU A 579 10.54 14.72 -19.64
N ALA A 580 9.74 15.78 -19.65
CA ALA A 580 8.29 15.70 -19.47
C ALA A 580 7.52 16.72 -20.30
N ASP A 581 6.26 16.42 -20.59
CA ASP A 581 5.28 17.41 -21.07
C ASP A 581 5.15 18.54 -20.05
N HIS A 582 5.03 19.77 -20.51
CA HIS A 582 4.92 20.96 -19.64
C HIS A 582 3.66 20.95 -18.75
N ARG A 583 2.62 20.19 -19.09
CA ARG A 583 1.35 20.09 -18.37
C ARG A 583 1.49 19.29 -17.08
N TRP A 584 1.59 20.00 -15.96
CA TRP A 584 1.79 19.39 -14.63
C TRP A 584 0.65 18.45 -14.18
N TRP A 585 -0.61 18.71 -14.63
CA TRP A 585 -1.79 17.88 -14.26
C TRP A 585 -1.78 16.50 -14.88
N LEU A 586 -0.92 16.22 -15.86
CA LEU A 586 -0.70 14.88 -16.38
C LEU A 586 0.06 13.99 -15.37
N GLY A 587 0.54 14.57 -14.26
CA GLY A 587 1.20 13.83 -13.19
C GLY A 587 2.47 13.10 -13.62
N GLY A 588 3.07 13.48 -14.75
CA GLY A 588 4.23 12.81 -15.33
C GLY A 588 3.91 11.67 -16.29
N LEU A 589 2.65 11.41 -16.61
CA LEU A 589 2.24 10.33 -17.53
C LEU A 589 2.94 10.37 -18.89
N ARG A 590 3.31 11.58 -19.35
CA ARG A 590 4.04 11.83 -20.58
C ARG A 590 5.43 12.33 -20.26
N SER A 591 6.34 11.41 -20.01
CA SER A 591 7.70 11.72 -19.61
C SER A 591 8.63 10.51 -19.76
N LEU A 592 9.93 10.78 -19.67
CA LEU A 592 10.98 9.79 -19.79
C LEU A 592 12.20 10.18 -18.95
N HIS A 593 12.94 9.21 -18.45
CA HIS A 593 14.31 9.36 -17.96
C HIS A 593 15.27 9.10 -19.11
N ILE A 594 16.09 10.08 -19.46
CA ILE A 594 17.04 10.01 -20.55
C ILE A 594 18.39 10.57 -20.14
N LYS A 595 19.49 10.00 -20.68
CA LYS A 595 20.81 10.56 -20.48
C LYS A 595 20.98 11.86 -21.25
N ALA A 596 21.70 12.81 -20.68
CA ALA A 596 22.10 14.03 -21.35
C ALA A 596 23.38 13.86 -22.15
N SER A 597 23.49 14.54 -23.26
CA SER A 597 24.76 14.79 -23.94
C SER A 597 24.85 16.27 -24.34
N VAL A 598 26.04 16.84 -24.22
CA VAL A 598 26.30 18.21 -24.67
C VAL A 598 26.52 18.19 -26.18
N GLY A 599 25.85 19.09 -26.90
CA GLY A 599 26.01 19.22 -28.36
C GLY A 599 25.76 20.62 -28.89
N ASP A 600 25.98 20.77 -30.19
CA ASP A 600 25.78 22.04 -30.90
C ASP A 600 24.30 22.24 -31.26
N VAL A 601 23.56 22.68 -30.25
CA VAL A 601 22.13 22.98 -30.36
C VAL A 601 21.91 24.37 -29.78
N SER A 602 21.01 25.16 -30.37
CA SER A 602 20.67 26.48 -29.84
C SER A 602 20.01 26.40 -28.48
N GLU A 603 20.25 27.40 -27.61
CA GLU A 603 19.61 27.51 -26.30
C GLU A 603 18.07 27.41 -26.42
N GLY A 604 17.46 26.65 -25.51
CA GLY A 604 16.02 26.37 -25.54
C GLY A 604 15.56 25.33 -26.55
N HIS A 605 16.49 24.64 -27.20
CA HIS A 605 16.20 23.54 -28.14
C HIS A 605 16.97 22.27 -27.77
N VAL A 606 16.39 21.11 -28.07
CA VAL A 606 17.04 19.81 -27.84
C VAL A 606 16.82 18.88 -29.02
N LEU A 607 17.77 17.94 -29.20
CA LEU A 607 17.59 16.83 -30.13
C LEU A 607 17.27 15.57 -29.35
N ILE A 608 16.26 14.84 -29.81
CA ILE A 608 15.81 13.59 -29.21
C ILE A 608 15.55 12.55 -30.29
N SER A 609 15.80 11.27 -29.99
CA SER A 609 15.47 10.21 -30.95
C SER A 609 13.96 10.01 -31.08
N PRO A 610 13.47 9.59 -32.27
CA PRO A 610 12.06 9.23 -32.45
C PRO A 610 11.59 8.16 -31.47
N GLU A 611 12.44 7.19 -31.16
CA GLU A 611 12.17 6.09 -30.22
C GLU A 611 11.97 6.63 -28.80
N ALA A 612 12.84 7.54 -28.33
CA ALA A 612 12.71 8.18 -27.01
C ALA A 612 11.46 9.07 -26.95
N LEU A 613 11.11 9.76 -28.04
CA LEU A 613 9.88 10.54 -28.11
C LEU A 613 8.64 9.63 -28.01
N GLU A 614 8.64 8.49 -28.71
CA GLU A 614 7.57 7.51 -28.62
C GLU A 614 7.46 6.90 -27.22
N GLU A 615 8.58 6.56 -26.56
CA GLU A 615 8.61 6.06 -25.18
C GLU A 615 8.10 7.10 -24.19
N SER A 616 8.38 8.38 -24.41
CA SER A 616 7.91 9.46 -23.55
C SER A 616 6.41 9.73 -23.65
N HIS A 617 5.73 9.27 -24.70
CA HIS A 617 4.34 9.58 -25.03
C HIS A 617 4.03 11.08 -25.16
N VAL A 618 5.01 11.91 -25.41
CA VAL A 618 4.80 13.36 -25.63
C VAL A 618 4.27 13.60 -27.03
N ASP A 619 3.28 14.48 -27.16
CA ASP A 619 2.71 14.84 -28.44
C ASP A 619 3.71 15.69 -29.26
N ALA A 620 3.80 15.47 -30.55
CA ALA A 620 4.60 16.29 -31.45
C ALA A 620 4.17 17.79 -31.38
N GLY A 621 5.15 18.69 -31.44
CA GLY A 621 4.93 20.14 -31.39
C GLY A 621 4.58 20.71 -30.02
N ARG A 622 4.79 19.96 -28.94
CA ARG A 622 4.65 20.44 -27.57
C ARG A 622 6.00 20.84 -27.00
N ARG A 623 6.01 21.82 -26.10
CA ARG A 623 7.19 22.14 -25.28
C ARG A 623 7.45 21.08 -24.24
N LEU A 624 8.71 20.78 -24.02
CA LEU A 624 9.19 19.85 -23.02
C LEU A 624 9.73 20.62 -21.81
N LYS A 625 9.62 19.99 -20.64
CA LYS A 625 10.38 20.37 -19.44
C LYS A 625 11.52 19.40 -19.28
N LEU A 626 12.71 19.95 -19.04
CA LEU A 626 13.87 19.17 -18.63
C LEU A 626 14.32 19.59 -17.23
N GLU A 627 14.67 18.61 -16.41
CA GLU A 627 15.29 18.83 -15.11
C GLU A 627 16.32 17.73 -14.81
N LYS A 628 17.38 18.09 -14.10
CA LYS A 628 18.33 17.14 -13.53
C LYS A 628 17.70 16.45 -12.34
N LEU A 629 17.80 15.11 -12.28
CA LEU A 629 17.16 14.33 -11.21
C LEU A 629 17.93 14.34 -9.89
N ILE A 630 19.26 14.38 -9.95
CA ILE A 630 20.18 14.30 -8.80
C ILE A 630 21.37 15.22 -9.01
#